data_78e22ffdfb23ed158a6edeaa3ac4973c
#
_entry.id   78e22ffdfb23ed158a6edeaa3ac4973c
#
_cell.length_a   1.000
_cell.length_b   1.000
_cell.length_c   1.000
_cell.angle_alpha   90.00
_cell.angle_beta   90.00
_cell.angle_gamma   90.00
#
_symmetry.space_group_name_H-M   'P 1'
#
loop_
_entity.id
_entity.type
_entity.pdbx_description
1 polymer ?
#
loop_
_entity_poly.entity_id
_entity_poly.type
_entity_poly.pdbx_seq_one_letter_code
_entity_poly.pdbx_strand_id
1 'polypeptide(L)'
;MMHTDSTNVKSEPGLDTARPPSRKAAQSEVTRAKLVRAGRRLFGKRGYADVGTEEIVRAAGVTRGALYHQFADKRELFAAVFEDTEAELIAEAAQRVAATDDPVEALRGGFQGWLEACSRPAVQRIVLVDAPAVLGWEEWRAIGERHGLGVTMAALQAGIDAGAIAPQPVRPLAHVVVGALDEAALYVARADDPETAREEMALILDRLIDSLRA
;
A
#
# COMPACT_ATOMS: atom_id res chain seq x y z
N MET A 1 -47.73 13.60 53.29
CA MET A 1 -46.88 12.40 53.07
C MET A 1 -46.28 12.56 51.69
N MET A 2 -45.07 13.17 51.64
CA MET A 2 -44.37 13.54 50.41
C MET A 2 -43.39 12.41 50.03
N HIS A 3 -43.55 11.85 48.86
CA HIS A 3 -42.56 10.95 48.25
C HIS A 3 -41.65 11.77 47.33
N THR A 4 -40.40 11.84 47.69
CA THR A 4 -39.32 12.40 46.86
C THR A 4 -38.80 11.31 45.96
N ASP A 5 -38.98 11.52 44.66
CA ASP A 5 -38.47 10.66 43.59
C ASP A 5 -36.99 11.04 43.29
N SER A 6 -36.08 10.11 43.53
CA SER A 6 -34.65 10.30 43.29
C SER A 6 -34.30 9.86 41.87
N THR A 7 -34.16 10.82 40.97
CA THR A 7 -33.66 10.59 39.60
C THR A 7 -32.22 10.18 39.61
N ASN A 8 -31.93 8.93 39.30
CA ASN A 8 -30.60 8.35 39.13
C ASN A 8 -30.04 8.78 37.75
N VAL A 9 -29.14 9.74 37.74
CA VAL A 9 -28.38 10.17 36.58
C VAL A 9 -27.31 9.09 36.26
N LYS A 10 -27.52 8.30 35.26
CA LYS A 10 -26.52 7.38 34.69
C LYS A 10 -25.42 8.23 34.05
N SER A 11 -24.19 8.12 34.58
CA SER A 11 -22.98 8.66 34.00
C SER A 11 -22.72 8.03 32.65
N GLU A 12 -22.58 8.86 31.62
CA GLU A 12 -22.15 8.45 30.28
C GLU A 12 -20.71 7.89 30.34
N PRO A 13 -20.37 6.85 29.55
CA PRO A 13 -19.00 6.35 29.44
C PRO A 13 -18.15 7.40 28.73
N GLY A 14 -17.14 7.91 29.46
CA GLY A 14 -16.18 8.88 28.98
C GLY A 14 -15.48 8.40 27.71
N LEU A 15 -15.33 9.29 26.74
CA LEU A 15 -14.47 9.18 25.56
C LEU A 15 -13.06 8.81 26.03
N ASP A 16 -12.64 7.60 25.66
CA ASP A 16 -11.28 7.09 25.87
C ASP A 16 -10.33 7.92 24.98
N THR A 17 -9.82 9.01 25.51
CA THR A 17 -8.78 9.80 24.86
C THR A 17 -7.49 9.00 24.90
N ALA A 18 -7.10 8.41 23.79
CA ALA A 18 -5.88 7.64 23.62
C ALA A 18 -4.68 8.39 24.21
N ARG A 19 -4.09 7.83 25.27
CA ARG A 19 -2.93 8.38 25.98
C ARG A 19 -1.78 8.57 24.99
N PRO A 20 -1.14 9.75 24.93
CA PRO A 20 -0.03 9.97 24.01
C PRO A 20 1.08 8.93 24.23
N PRO A 21 1.76 8.47 23.16
CA PRO A 21 2.79 7.45 23.26
C PRO A 21 3.90 7.89 24.21
N SER A 22 4.44 6.94 24.98
CA SER A 22 5.56 7.23 25.89
C SER A 22 6.77 7.72 25.08
N ARG A 23 7.65 8.54 25.70
CA ARG A 23 8.89 9.00 25.05
C ARG A 23 9.72 7.85 24.46
N LYS A 24 9.73 6.69 25.11
CA LYS A 24 10.41 5.47 24.64
C LYS A 24 9.74 4.90 23.40
N ALA A 25 8.41 4.86 23.35
CA ALA A 25 7.67 4.41 22.18
C ALA A 25 7.91 5.36 20.98
N ALA A 26 7.82 6.67 21.19
CA ALA A 26 8.11 7.64 20.14
C ALA A 26 9.55 7.53 19.59
N GLN A 27 10.54 7.31 20.46
CA GLN A 27 11.93 7.10 20.04
C GLN A 27 12.11 5.79 19.26
N SER A 28 11.38 4.74 19.63
CA SER A 28 11.36 3.46 18.93
C SER A 28 10.84 3.63 17.50
N GLU A 29 9.71 4.31 17.32
CA GLU A 29 9.14 4.61 15.99
C GLU A 29 10.08 5.44 15.12
N VAL A 30 10.74 6.45 15.68
CA VAL A 30 11.75 7.23 14.94
C VAL A 30 12.90 6.35 14.48
N THR A 31 13.35 5.41 15.30
CA THR A 31 14.42 4.48 14.95
C THR A 31 13.98 3.51 13.85
N ARG A 32 12.77 2.97 13.96
CA ARG A 32 12.16 2.09 12.95
C ARG A 32 12.06 2.81 11.59
N ALA A 33 11.51 4.02 11.59
CA ALA A 33 11.38 4.83 10.36
C ALA A 33 12.73 5.15 9.69
N LYS A 34 13.80 5.41 10.48
CA LYS A 34 15.15 5.61 9.95
C LYS A 34 15.69 4.36 9.26
N LEU A 35 15.49 3.17 9.86
CA LEU A 35 15.91 1.89 9.31
C LEU A 35 15.16 1.56 8.02
N VAL A 36 13.84 1.71 7.99
CA VAL A 36 13.00 1.50 6.81
C VAL A 36 13.42 2.43 5.67
N ARG A 37 13.59 3.72 5.93
CA ARG A 37 14.04 4.69 4.93
C ARG A 37 15.43 4.39 4.37
N ALA A 38 16.37 3.99 5.21
CA ALA A 38 17.71 3.60 4.78
C ALA A 38 17.68 2.30 3.97
N GLY A 39 16.90 1.30 4.42
CA GLY A 39 16.66 0.05 3.72
C GLY A 39 16.06 0.30 2.33
N ARG A 40 14.99 1.08 2.25
CA ARG A 40 14.32 1.43 0.98
C ARG A 40 15.30 2.02 -0.04
N ARG A 41 16.11 2.99 0.37
CA ARG A 41 17.11 3.60 -0.52
C ARG A 41 18.15 2.60 -1.00
N LEU A 42 18.64 1.72 -0.12
CA LEU A 42 19.69 0.77 -0.46
C LEU A 42 19.16 -0.40 -1.28
N PHE A 43 18.03 -1.01 -0.88
CA PHE A 43 17.39 -2.09 -1.62
C PHE A 43 16.91 -1.61 -3.00
N GLY A 44 16.29 -0.44 -3.10
CA GLY A 44 15.86 0.12 -4.38
C GLY A 44 17.02 0.38 -5.35
N LYS A 45 18.23 0.69 -4.84
CA LYS A 45 19.42 0.93 -5.67
C LYS A 45 20.11 -0.37 -6.10
N ARG A 46 20.21 -1.38 -5.22
CA ARG A 46 21.09 -2.56 -5.45
C ARG A 46 20.38 -3.90 -5.34
N GLY A 47 19.17 -3.93 -4.84
CA GLY A 47 18.43 -5.15 -4.55
C GLY A 47 18.69 -5.72 -3.15
N TYR A 48 17.81 -6.63 -2.74
CA TYR A 48 17.87 -7.26 -1.42
C TYR A 48 19.17 -8.04 -1.20
N ALA A 49 19.60 -8.84 -2.18
CA ALA A 49 20.76 -9.74 -2.03
C ALA A 49 22.06 -8.98 -1.69
N ASP A 50 22.28 -7.85 -2.35
CA ASP A 50 23.55 -7.10 -2.33
C ASP A 50 23.64 -6.05 -1.21
N VAL A 51 22.68 -5.99 -0.31
CA VAL A 51 22.64 -5.04 0.81
C VAL A 51 22.76 -5.78 2.15
N GLY A 52 23.77 -5.45 2.92
CA GLY A 52 24.00 -5.99 4.27
C GLY A 52 23.34 -5.14 5.36
N THR A 53 22.97 -5.78 6.49
CA THR A 53 22.39 -5.09 7.65
C THR A 53 23.32 -4.05 8.26
N GLU A 54 24.64 -4.27 8.24
CA GLU A 54 25.63 -3.31 8.76
C GLU A 54 25.65 -2.00 7.96
N GLU A 55 25.45 -2.10 6.65
CA GLU A 55 25.35 -0.94 5.79
C GLU A 55 24.07 -0.14 6.04
N ILE A 56 22.95 -0.84 6.25
CA ILE A 56 21.67 -0.20 6.59
C ILE A 56 21.79 0.54 7.92
N VAL A 57 22.35 -0.09 8.95
CA VAL A 57 22.59 0.51 10.28
C VAL A 57 23.43 1.77 10.17
N ARG A 58 24.54 1.73 9.42
CA ARG A 58 25.40 2.89 9.17
C ARG A 58 24.66 4.00 8.43
N ALA A 59 23.90 3.65 7.39
CA ALA A 59 23.13 4.60 6.59
C ALA A 59 21.97 5.24 7.34
N ALA A 60 21.40 4.53 8.34
CA ALA A 60 20.33 5.01 9.21
C ALA A 60 20.87 5.85 10.39
N GLY A 61 22.17 5.81 10.66
CA GLY A 61 22.78 6.47 11.83
C GLY A 61 22.32 5.88 13.15
N VAL A 62 22.14 4.55 13.22
CA VAL A 62 21.71 3.83 14.43
C VAL A 62 22.71 2.73 14.77
N THR A 63 22.55 2.09 15.94
CA THR A 63 23.39 0.95 16.33
C THR A 63 22.85 -0.37 15.80
N ARG A 64 23.71 -1.40 15.69
CA ARG A 64 23.29 -2.77 15.33
C ARG A 64 22.25 -3.32 16.32
N GLY A 65 22.44 -3.06 17.62
CA GLY A 65 21.46 -3.45 18.64
C GLY A 65 20.08 -2.80 18.44
N ALA A 66 20.06 -1.54 17.98
CA ALA A 66 18.82 -0.85 17.66
C ALA A 66 18.08 -1.47 16.47
N LEU A 67 18.79 -2.00 15.46
CA LEU A 67 18.18 -2.75 14.36
C LEU A 67 17.52 -4.03 14.88
N TYR A 68 18.26 -4.86 15.62
CA TYR A 68 17.72 -6.14 16.13
C TYR A 68 16.69 -5.99 17.25
N HIS A 69 16.56 -4.80 17.82
CA HIS A 69 15.42 -4.46 18.68
C HIS A 69 14.14 -4.18 17.89
N GLN A 70 14.25 -3.72 16.65
CA GLN A 70 13.12 -3.37 15.77
C GLN A 70 12.72 -4.51 14.83
N PHE A 71 13.67 -5.31 14.38
CA PHE A 71 13.49 -6.34 13.36
C PHE A 71 14.31 -7.58 13.75
N ALA A 72 13.70 -8.76 13.71
CA ALA A 72 14.37 -10.01 14.03
C ALA A 72 15.53 -10.30 13.05
N ASP A 73 15.34 -9.96 11.77
CA ASP A 73 16.32 -10.20 10.71
C ASP A 73 16.20 -9.17 9.56
N LYS A 74 17.02 -9.36 8.52
CA LYS A 74 17.01 -8.54 7.30
C LYS A 74 15.70 -8.72 6.51
N ARG A 75 15.10 -9.91 6.55
CA ARG A 75 13.87 -10.22 5.84
C ARG A 75 12.69 -9.44 6.44
N GLU A 76 12.59 -9.39 7.77
CA GLU A 76 11.55 -8.62 8.46
C GLU A 76 11.70 -7.11 8.19
N LEU A 77 12.94 -6.58 8.20
CA LEU A 77 13.18 -5.20 7.78
C LEU A 77 12.75 -4.98 6.32
N PHE A 78 13.03 -5.93 5.42
CA PHE A 78 12.65 -5.82 4.02
C PHE A 78 11.13 -5.86 3.85
N ALA A 79 10.43 -6.71 4.58
CA ALA A 79 8.96 -6.74 4.60
C ALA A 79 8.38 -5.37 5.00
N ALA A 80 8.96 -4.75 6.03
CA ALA A 80 8.56 -3.40 6.44
C ALA A 80 8.89 -2.32 5.39
N VAL A 81 9.99 -2.46 4.64
CA VAL A 81 10.34 -1.57 3.52
C VAL A 81 9.34 -1.74 2.37
N PHE A 82 8.96 -2.97 2.06
CA PHE A 82 7.96 -3.26 1.04
C PHE A 82 6.59 -2.68 1.43
N GLU A 83 6.15 -2.93 2.67
CA GLU A 83 4.88 -2.41 3.20
C GLU A 83 4.83 -0.86 3.17
N ASP A 84 5.90 -0.18 3.56
CA ASP A 84 6.03 1.29 3.49
C ASP A 84 5.97 1.79 2.03
N THR A 85 6.59 1.05 1.10
CA THR A 85 6.54 1.37 -0.31
C THR A 85 5.13 1.21 -0.88
N GLU A 86 4.44 0.11 -0.59
CA GLU A 86 3.05 -0.13 -0.97
C GLU A 86 2.13 0.99 -0.46
N ALA A 87 2.24 1.34 0.83
CA ALA A 87 1.43 2.40 1.44
C ALA A 87 1.59 3.75 0.70
N GLU A 88 2.83 4.12 0.33
CA GLU A 88 3.06 5.34 -0.47
C GLU A 88 2.44 5.25 -1.87
N LEU A 89 2.61 4.11 -2.57
CA LEU A 89 2.06 3.93 -3.91
C LEU A 89 0.53 4.03 -3.91
N ILE A 90 -0.11 3.43 -2.92
CA ILE A 90 -1.57 3.52 -2.77
C ILE A 90 -2.00 4.95 -2.42
N ALA A 91 -1.25 5.67 -1.59
CA ALA A 91 -1.53 7.06 -1.30
C ALA A 91 -1.39 7.98 -2.54
N GLU A 92 -0.36 7.74 -3.39
CA GLU A 92 -0.19 8.42 -4.68
C GLU A 92 -1.37 8.12 -5.63
N ALA A 93 -1.78 6.85 -5.74
CA ALA A 93 -2.93 6.46 -6.56
C ALA A 93 -4.24 7.08 -6.04
N ALA A 94 -4.47 7.10 -4.73
CA ALA A 94 -5.64 7.71 -4.12
C ALA A 94 -5.75 9.22 -4.41
N GLN A 95 -4.63 9.94 -4.52
CA GLN A 95 -4.64 11.35 -4.92
C GLN A 95 -5.14 11.53 -6.36
N ARG A 96 -4.81 10.61 -7.28
CA ARG A 96 -5.32 10.64 -8.66
C ARG A 96 -6.80 10.29 -8.73
N VAL A 97 -7.25 9.33 -7.92
CA VAL A 97 -8.68 9.01 -7.77
C VAL A 97 -9.47 10.24 -7.31
N ALA A 98 -8.96 10.99 -6.37
CA ALA A 98 -9.61 12.19 -5.83
C ALA A 98 -9.57 13.42 -6.76
N ALA A 99 -8.84 13.36 -7.88
CA ALA A 99 -8.68 14.48 -8.82
C ALA A 99 -9.86 14.66 -9.79
N THR A 100 -10.84 13.74 -9.79
CA THR A 100 -12.00 13.79 -10.70
C THR A 100 -13.26 13.32 -9.97
N ASP A 101 -14.41 13.86 -10.37
CA ASP A 101 -15.72 13.46 -9.88
C ASP A 101 -16.33 12.29 -10.69
N ASP A 102 -15.74 11.94 -11.85
CA ASP A 102 -16.16 10.77 -12.64
C ASP A 102 -15.53 9.50 -12.04
N PRO A 103 -16.34 8.56 -11.47
CA PRO A 103 -15.81 7.37 -10.83
C PRO A 103 -15.03 6.43 -11.75
N VAL A 104 -15.36 6.40 -13.05
CA VAL A 104 -14.67 5.56 -14.02
C VAL A 104 -13.31 6.16 -14.38
N GLU A 105 -13.25 7.48 -14.58
CA GLU A 105 -11.99 8.19 -14.77
C GLU A 105 -11.10 8.17 -13.52
N ALA A 106 -11.70 8.17 -12.33
CA ALA A 106 -11.00 7.98 -11.07
C ALA A 106 -10.28 6.62 -11.01
N LEU A 107 -10.97 5.52 -11.36
CA LEU A 107 -10.35 4.19 -11.48
C LEU A 107 -9.24 4.17 -12.51
N ARG A 108 -9.47 4.73 -13.70
CA ARG A 108 -8.48 4.86 -14.77
C ARG A 108 -7.22 5.58 -14.29
N GLY A 109 -7.38 6.74 -13.67
CA GLY A 109 -6.28 7.53 -13.11
C GLY A 109 -5.48 6.76 -12.04
N GLY A 110 -6.17 6.02 -11.17
CA GLY A 110 -5.55 5.16 -10.17
C GLY A 110 -4.70 4.05 -10.81
N PHE A 111 -5.20 3.39 -11.84
CA PHE A 111 -4.51 2.30 -12.54
C PHE A 111 -3.29 2.78 -13.33
N GLN A 112 -3.45 3.88 -14.07
CA GLN A 112 -2.32 4.51 -14.76
C GLN A 112 -1.25 4.97 -13.77
N GLY A 113 -1.66 5.55 -12.64
CA GLY A 113 -0.75 5.93 -11.55
C GLY A 113 0.03 4.76 -10.98
N TRP A 114 -0.61 3.62 -10.77
CA TRP A 114 0.03 2.39 -10.33
C TRP A 114 1.09 1.90 -11.32
N LEU A 115 0.74 1.75 -12.61
CA LEU A 115 1.67 1.31 -13.65
C LEU A 115 2.88 2.25 -13.77
N GLU A 116 2.65 3.56 -13.76
CA GLU A 116 3.71 4.56 -13.80
C GLU A 116 4.63 4.46 -12.58
N ALA A 117 4.05 4.32 -11.40
CA ALA A 117 4.80 4.16 -10.15
C ALA A 117 5.67 2.90 -10.16
N CYS A 118 5.12 1.77 -10.63
CA CYS A 118 5.82 0.51 -10.76
C CYS A 118 6.91 0.52 -11.85
N SER A 119 6.87 1.47 -12.79
CA SER A 119 7.93 1.68 -13.78
C SER A 119 9.17 2.38 -13.22
N ARG A 120 9.08 2.98 -12.02
CA ARG A 120 10.25 3.59 -11.34
C ARG A 120 11.24 2.48 -10.93
N PRO A 121 12.52 2.53 -11.33
CA PRO A 121 13.46 1.40 -11.13
C PRO A 121 13.58 0.92 -9.69
N ALA A 122 13.56 1.84 -8.72
CA ALA A 122 13.65 1.48 -7.30
C ALA A 122 12.37 0.78 -6.79
N VAL A 123 11.20 1.22 -7.25
CA VAL A 123 9.90 0.62 -6.92
C VAL A 123 9.80 -0.76 -7.57
N GLN A 124 10.05 -0.84 -8.88
CA GLN A 124 10.04 -2.10 -9.62
C GLN A 124 10.89 -3.16 -8.93
N ARG A 125 12.11 -2.79 -8.52
CA ARG A 125 13.02 -3.70 -7.82
C ARG A 125 12.47 -4.19 -6.49
N ILE A 126 11.99 -3.29 -5.64
CA ILE A 126 11.47 -3.66 -4.32
C ILE A 126 10.17 -4.44 -4.45
N VAL A 127 9.21 -3.94 -5.23
CA VAL A 127 7.82 -4.42 -5.23
C VAL A 127 7.62 -5.64 -6.11
N LEU A 128 8.21 -5.64 -7.32
CA LEU A 128 7.92 -6.65 -8.35
C LEU A 128 9.01 -7.72 -8.49
N VAL A 129 10.25 -7.42 -8.10
CA VAL A 129 11.38 -8.35 -8.25
C VAL A 129 11.76 -8.98 -6.92
N ASP A 130 12.16 -8.16 -5.93
CA ASP A 130 12.69 -8.66 -4.67
C ASP A 130 11.58 -9.16 -3.72
N ALA A 131 10.43 -8.47 -3.63
CA ALA A 131 9.40 -8.83 -2.65
C ALA A 131 8.82 -10.23 -2.90
N PRO A 132 8.37 -10.63 -4.10
CA PRO A 132 7.90 -12.01 -4.32
C PRO A 132 9.02 -13.05 -4.14
N ALA A 133 10.27 -12.73 -4.45
CA ALA A 133 11.41 -13.64 -4.31
C ALA A 133 11.83 -13.85 -2.84
N VAL A 134 11.77 -12.80 -2.00
CA VAL A 134 12.23 -12.80 -0.61
C VAL A 134 11.13 -13.22 0.35
N LEU A 135 9.92 -12.69 0.16
CA LEU A 135 8.77 -12.92 1.05
C LEU A 135 7.97 -14.16 0.66
N GLY A 136 8.01 -14.54 -0.62
CA GLY A 136 7.13 -15.54 -1.21
C GLY A 136 5.80 -14.94 -1.66
N TRP A 137 5.12 -15.65 -2.55
CA TRP A 137 3.90 -15.18 -3.21
C TRP A 137 2.78 -14.81 -2.23
N GLU A 138 2.56 -15.64 -1.21
CA GLU A 138 1.45 -15.45 -0.26
C GLU A 138 1.61 -14.17 0.57
N GLU A 139 2.80 -13.94 1.14
CA GLU A 139 3.05 -12.76 1.97
C GLU A 139 3.10 -11.49 1.13
N TRP A 140 3.75 -11.54 -0.05
CA TRP A 140 3.75 -10.44 -1.01
C TRP A 140 2.31 -10.01 -1.35
N ARG A 141 1.47 -10.98 -1.73
CA ARG A 141 0.07 -10.74 -2.07
C ARG A 141 -0.74 -10.19 -0.89
N ALA A 142 -0.57 -10.77 0.30
CA ALA A 142 -1.30 -10.34 1.50
C ALA A 142 -0.97 -8.90 1.90
N ILE A 143 0.27 -8.44 1.71
CA ILE A 143 0.67 -7.06 1.97
C ILE A 143 0.03 -6.13 0.93
N GLY A 144 0.12 -6.44 -0.37
CA GLY A 144 -0.51 -5.64 -1.43
C GLY A 144 -2.02 -5.50 -1.26
N GLU A 145 -2.73 -6.60 -0.95
CA GLU A 145 -4.18 -6.59 -0.69
C GLU A 145 -4.54 -5.75 0.55
N ARG A 146 -3.72 -5.77 1.59
CA ARG A 146 -3.97 -4.99 2.82
C ARG A 146 -4.02 -3.49 2.54
N HIS A 147 -3.21 -3.00 1.60
CA HIS A 147 -3.13 -1.59 1.25
C HIS A 147 -4.04 -1.22 0.07
N GLY A 148 -4.11 -2.06 -0.97
CA GLY A 148 -4.77 -1.74 -2.24
C GLY A 148 -6.24 -2.13 -2.33
N LEU A 149 -6.62 -3.28 -1.74
CA LEU A 149 -7.96 -3.85 -1.94
C LEU A 149 -9.09 -2.93 -1.42
N GLY A 150 -8.89 -2.34 -0.24
CA GLY A 150 -9.89 -1.45 0.38
C GLY A 150 -10.16 -0.20 -0.46
N VAL A 151 -9.12 0.42 -0.99
CA VAL A 151 -9.21 1.60 -1.85
C VAL A 151 -9.91 1.26 -3.17
N THR A 152 -9.55 0.13 -3.78
CA THR A 152 -10.18 -0.37 -5.01
C THR A 152 -11.66 -0.67 -4.79
N MET A 153 -12.02 -1.34 -3.68
CA MET A 153 -13.43 -1.61 -3.33
C MET A 153 -14.23 -0.31 -3.15
N ALA A 154 -13.67 0.69 -2.47
CA ALA A 154 -14.33 1.97 -2.27
C ALA A 154 -14.58 2.71 -3.59
N ALA A 155 -13.60 2.72 -4.50
CA ALA A 155 -13.74 3.34 -5.81
C ALA A 155 -14.79 2.63 -6.69
N LEU A 156 -14.80 1.30 -6.72
CA LEU A 156 -15.79 0.50 -7.43
C LEU A 156 -17.21 0.72 -6.87
N GLN A 157 -17.36 0.72 -5.54
CA GLN A 157 -18.65 0.96 -4.89
C GLN A 157 -19.18 2.36 -5.23
N ALA A 158 -18.33 3.39 -5.16
CA ALA A 158 -18.72 4.75 -5.55
C ALA A 158 -19.20 4.82 -7.01
N GLY A 159 -18.55 4.09 -7.93
CA GLY A 159 -18.98 4.00 -9.33
C GLY A 159 -20.33 3.32 -9.50
N ILE A 160 -20.61 2.26 -8.73
CA ILE A 160 -21.91 1.58 -8.73
C ILE A 160 -23.00 2.48 -8.14
N ASP A 161 -22.75 3.14 -7.01
CA ASP A 161 -23.70 4.04 -6.34
C ASP A 161 -24.06 5.26 -7.20
N ALA A 162 -23.09 5.73 -8.01
CA ALA A 162 -23.31 6.79 -9.00
C ALA A 162 -24.01 6.30 -10.30
N GLY A 163 -24.23 5.00 -10.47
CA GLY A 163 -24.79 4.41 -11.69
C GLY A 163 -23.86 4.45 -12.90
N ALA A 164 -22.57 4.74 -12.70
CA ALA A 164 -21.55 4.74 -13.76
C ALA A 164 -20.99 3.33 -14.04
N ILE A 165 -21.04 2.45 -13.05
CA ILE A 165 -20.62 1.05 -13.14
C ILE A 165 -21.86 0.17 -12.93
N ALA A 166 -22.00 -0.88 -13.74
CA ALA A 166 -23.09 -1.84 -13.63
C ALA A 166 -23.09 -2.55 -12.27
N PRO A 167 -24.26 -2.74 -11.61
CA PRO A 167 -24.34 -3.41 -10.31
C PRO A 167 -23.78 -4.84 -10.36
N GLN A 168 -22.80 -5.12 -9.50
CA GLN A 168 -22.14 -6.42 -9.40
C GLN A 168 -21.45 -6.62 -8.05
N PRO A 169 -21.02 -7.83 -7.68
CA PRO A 169 -20.34 -8.08 -6.41
C PRO A 169 -18.99 -7.36 -6.34
N VAL A 170 -18.88 -6.31 -5.50
CA VAL A 170 -17.72 -5.42 -5.42
C VAL A 170 -16.44 -6.16 -4.99
N ARG A 171 -16.52 -6.99 -3.94
CA ARG A 171 -15.32 -7.65 -3.41
C ARG A 171 -14.65 -8.61 -4.42
N PRO A 172 -15.37 -9.54 -5.07
CA PRO A 172 -14.79 -10.36 -6.13
C PRO A 172 -14.24 -9.54 -7.29
N LEU A 173 -14.94 -8.48 -7.72
CA LEU A 173 -14.49 -7.59 -8.77
C LEU A 173 -13.18 -6.89 -8.37
N ALA A 174 -13.07 -6.38 -7.15
CA ALA A 174 -11.86 -5.74 -6.66
C ALA A 174 -10.65 -6.70 -6.65
N HIS A 175 -10.84 -7.97 -6.27
CA HIS A 175 -9.77 -8.97 -6.36
C HIS A 175 -9.32 -9.22 -7.80
N VAL A 176 -10.25 -9.29 -8.76
CA VAL A 176 -9.90 -9.43 -10.19
C VAL A 176 -9.13 -8.22 -10.68
N VAL A 177 -9.61 -7.03 -10.34
CA VAL A 177 -8.99 -5.75 -10.72
C VAL A 177 -7.58 -5.60 -10.16
N VAL A 178 -7.39 -5.84 -8.86
CA VAL A 178 -6.06 -5.81 -8.22
C VAL A 178 -5.13 -6.85 -8.87
N GLY A 179 -5.64 -8.07 -9.11
CA GLY A 179 -4.86 -9.09 -9.80
C GLY A 179 -4.45 -8.72 -11.23
N ALA A 180 -5.32 -8.05 -11.97
CA ALA A 180 -5.00 -7.53 -13.31
C ALA A 180 -3.92 -6.44 -13.25
N LEU A 181 -3.96 -5.56 -12.25
CA LEU A 181 -2.94 -4.53 -12.04
C LEU A 181 -1.57 -5.11 -11.67
N ASP A 182 -1.55 -6.11 -10.78
CA ASP A 182 -0.33 -6.80 -10.40
C ASP A 182 0.31 -7.50 -11.60
N GLU A 183 -0.49 -8.24 -12.38
CA GLU A 183 0.01 -8.92 -13.57
C GLU A 183 0.47 -7.93 -14.65
N ALA A 184 -0.25 -6.82 -14.84
CA ALA A 184 0.15 -5.77 -15.76
C ALA A 184 1.52 -5.17 -15.37
N ALA A 185 1.73 -4.87 -14.10
CA ALA A 185 3.00 -4.36 -13.61
C ALA A 185 4.15 -5.38 -13.76
N LEU A 186 3.88 -6.67 -13.46
CA LEU A 186 4.84 -7.77 -13.64
C LEU A 186 5.19 -7.99 -15.12
N TYR A 187 4.21 -7.89 -16.02
CA TYR A 187 4.43 -7.98 -17.46
C TYR A 187 5.37 -6.88 -17.94
N VAL A 188 5.06 -5.63 -17.61
CA VAL A 188 5.90 -4.47 -17.97
C VAL A 188 7.32 -4.59 -17.38
N ALA A 189 7.44 -5.05 -16.14
CA ALA A 189 8.74 -5.21 -15.48
C ALA A 189 9.66 -6.25 -16.13
N ARG A 190 9.10 -7.21 -16.89
CA ARG A 190 9.83 -8.30 -17.56
C ARG A 190 10.01 -8.09 -19.05
N ALA A 191 9.43 -7.04 -19.62
CA ALA A 191 9.50 -6.76 -21.04
C ALA A 191 10.89 -6.28 -21.47
N ASP A 192 11.31 -6.64 -22.68
CA ASP A 192 12.53 -6.15 -23.31
C ASP A 192 12.43 -4.63 -23.61
N ASP A 193 11.22 -4.17 -23.97
CA ASP A 193 10.87 -2.75 -24.12
C ASP A 193 9.75 -2.39 -23.12
N PRO A 194 10.10 -1.93 -21.90
CA PRO A 194 9.13 -1.60 -20.87
C PRO A 194 8.22 -0.42 -21.21
N GLU A 195 8.67 0.50 -22.08
CA GLU A 195 7.87 1.68 -22.44
C GLU A 195 6.70 1.27 -23.35
N THR A 196 6.98 0.55 -24.43
CA THR A 196 5.95 -0.01 -25.30
C THR A 196 5.02 -0.96 -24.53
N ALA A 197 5.55 -1.85 -23.72
CA ALA A 197 4.76 -2.76 -22.90
C ALA A 197 3.81 -2.04 -21.95
N ARG A 198 4.24 -0.93 -21.35
CA ARG A 198 3.41 -0.10 -20.47
C ARG A 198 2.26 0.57 -21.23
N GLU A 199 2.54 1.11 -22.43
CA GLU A 199 1.50 1.74 -23.27
C GLU A 199 0.45 0.72 -23.71
N GLU A 200 0.87 -0.46 -24.18
CA GLU A 200 -0.04 -1.54 -24.58
C GLU A 200 -0.88 -2.04 -23.39
N MET A 201 -0.26 -2.19 -22.22
CA MET A 201 -0.97 -2.65 -21.02
C MET A 201 -1.94 -1.60 -20.49
N ALA A 202 -1.60 -0.31 -20.55
CA ALA A 202 -2.50 0.78 -20.20
C ALA A 202 -3.75 0.74 -21.11
N LEU A 203 -3.60 0.53 -22.43
CA LEU A 203 -4.72 0.39 -23.37
C LEU A 203 -5.63 -0.80 -23.02
N ILE A 204 -5.06 -1.93 -22.62
CA ILE A 204 -5.85 -3.11 -22.22
C ILE A 204 -6.61 -2.87 -20.93
N LEU A 205 -5.95 -2.26 -19.92
CA LEU A 205 -6.60 -1.91 -18.65
C LEU A 205 -7.72 -0.89 -18.86
N ASP A 206 -7.53 0.09 -19.74
CA ASP A 206 -8.57 1.07 -20.10
C ASP A 206 -9.81 0.39 -20.66
N ARG A 207 -9.64 -0.58 -21.57
CA ARG A 207 -10.75 -1.37 -22.13
C ARG A 207 -11.45 -2.23 -21.07
N LEU A 208 -10.71 -2.80 -20.14
CA LEU A 208 -11.28 -3.56 -19.03
C LEU A 208 -12.14 -2.64 -18.12
N ILE A 209 -11.65 -1.42 -17.84
CA ILE A 209 -12.42 -0.44 -17.07
C ILE A 209 -13.69 -0.03 -17.84
N ASP A 210 -13.57 0.27 -19.14
CA ASP A 210 -14.72 0.65 -19.96
C ASP A 210 -15.78 -0.46 -20.02
N SER A 211 -15.39 -1.72 -19.94
CA SER A 211 -16.34 -2.86 -19.88
C SER A 211 -17.16 -2.92 -18.59
N LEU A 212 -16.79 -2.18 -17.55
CA LEU A 212 -17.56 -2.08 -16.29
C LEU A 212 -18.68 -1.04 -16.36
N ARG A 213 -18.68 -0.17 -17.37
CA ARG A 213 -19.70 0.89 -17.52
C ARG A 213 -21.13 0.30 -17.58
N ALA A 214 -22.10 1.01 -16.99
CA ALA A 214 -23.51 0.64 -16.98
C ALA A 214 -24.17 0.84 -18.37
#